data_13191ecdbe33b0985f00b7d43c8f1a23
#
_entry.id   13191ecdbe33b0985f00b7d43c8f1a23
#
_cell.length_a   1.000
_cell.length_b   1.000
_cell.length_c   1.000
_cell.angle_alpha   90.00
_cell.angle_beta   90.00
_cell.angle_gamma   90.00
#
_symmetry.space_group_name_H-M   'P 1'
#
loop_
_entity.id
_entity.type
_entity.pdbx_description
1 polymer ?
#
loop_
_entity_poly.entity_id
_entity_poly.type
_entity_poly.pdbx_seq_one_letter_code
_entity_poly.pdbx_strand_id
1 'polypeptide(L)'
;MIPSSSPAIETRALRKVFGDKVAVGDLTLSVERGEVFGFLGPNGAGKTTSVKMLLNLVFPTSGEAYLLGGSLNDPLVRSRVGFLPEHFRFHDWLKGTEFLALHAELYKMSGQQARRRIADLLDLVSLTPHAGKKLREYSKGMLQRIGLAQALLNQPDLVILDEPTSGLDPVGRRLVRDVIRELRRDGTTVFLNSHLLSEVEITCDRVAFIKHGQVIRVSPLQSLVEGELSVEVRARNLRPEVVQGLSRWSRSVRLDGEHIALTLEGEADLPQVNRYLVEQGVDVFALRPERISLEDLFIQIVGTDGGL
;
A
#
# COMPACT_ATOMS: atom_id res chain seq x y z
N MET A 1 21.13 -1.78 -22.53
CA MET A 1 19.88 -2.55 -22.26
C MET A 1 19.83 -2.81 -20.76
N ILE A 2 18.74 -2.39 -20.09
CA ILE A 2 18.53 -2.68 -18.67
C ILE A 2 18.11 -4.14 -18.59
N PRO A 3 18.74 -5.00 -17.76
CA PRO A 3 18.37 -6.41 -17.64
C PRO A 3 16.91 -6.54 -17.17
N SER A 4 16.13 -7.35 -17.85
CA SER A 4 14.72 -7.64 -17.50
C SER A 4 14.57 -8.37 -16.14
N SER A 5 15.66 -8.90 -15.60
CA SER A 5 15.73 -9.62 -14.32
C SER A 5 16.02 -8.72 -13.10
N SER A 6 16.28 -7.42 -13.29
CA SER A 6 16.57 -6.52 -12.15
C SER A 6 15.29 -6.10 -11.46
N PRO A 7 15.30 -5.94 -10.11
CA PRO A 7 14.19 -5.38 -9.36
C PRO A 7 13.74 -4.01 -9.90
N ALA A 8 12.48 -3.64 -9.64
CA ALA A 8 11.98 -2.31 -9.98
C ALA A 8 12.55 -1.23 -9.06
N ILE A 9 12.78 -1.58 -7.80
CA ILE A 9 13.47 -0.73 -6.82
C ILE A 9 14.48 -1.62 -6.09
N GLU A 10 15.72 -1.14 -5.99
CA GLU A 10 16.75 -1.77 -5.16
C GLU A 10 17.45 -0.68 -4.36
N THR A 11 17.56 -0.85 -3.03
CA THR A 11 18.33 0.02 -2.16
C THR A 11 19.29 -0.80 -1.31
N ARG A 12 20.49 -0.27 -1.08
CA ARG A 12 21.55 -0.91 -0.31
C ARG A 12 22.07 0.08 0.73
N ALA A 13 21.76 -0.17 1.99
CA ALA A 13 22.14 0.66 3.13
C ALA A 13 21.91 2.17 2.88
N LEU A 14 20.79 2.51 2.20
CA LEU A 14 20.48 3.89 1.82
C LEU A 14 20.20 4.71 3.09
N ARG A 15 20.95 5.79 3.27
CA ARG A 15 20.93 6.61 4.49
C ARG A 15 20.75 8.08 4.18
N LYS A 16 20.01 8.79 5.06
CA LYS A 16 19.87 10.24 5.01
C LYS A 16 19.94 10.86 6.39
N VAL A 17 20.82 11.83 6.52
CA VAL A 17 20.97 12.67 7.71
C VAL A 17 20.78 14.13 7.31
N PHE A 18 20.03 14.88 8.10
CA PHE A 18 19.83 16.33 7.99
C PHE A 18 20.36 16.98 9.28
N GLY A 19 21.52 17.65 9.21
CA GLY A 19 22.22 18.10 10.40
C GLY A 19 22.49 16.91 11.33
N ASP A 20 21.99 16.96 12.56
CA ASP A 20 22.14 15.88 13.55
C ASP A 20 21.00 14.85 13.51
N LYS A 21 19.94 15.09 12.70
CA LYS A 21 18.78 14.23 12.64
C LYS A 21 18.96 13.14 11.58
N VAL A 22 18.97 11.88 12.00
CA VAL A 22 18.88 10.71 11.12
C VAL A 22 17.44 10.56 10.66
N ALA A 23 17.16 10.87 9.40
CA ALA A 23 15.82 10.72 8.80
C ALA A 23 15.60 9.32 8.21
N VAL A 24 16.66 8.72 7.65
CA VAL A 24 16.69 7.32 7.18
C VAL A 24 18.02 6.74 7.64
N GLY A 25 17.98 5.69 8.44
CA GLY A 25 19.15 5.08 9.07
C GLY A 25 19.81 4.02 8.18
N ASP A 26 19.03 3.07 7.74
CA ASP A 26 19.41 2.00 6.82
C ASP A 26 18.15 1.52 6.10
N LEU A 27 18.05 1.87 4.82
CA LEU A 27 16.99 1.39 3.97
C LEU A 27 17.60 0.40 2.96
N THR A 28 17.50 -0.88 3.28
CA THR A 28 17.87 -1.98 2.38
C THR A 28 16.58 -2.70 1.97
N LEU A 29 16.20 -2.58 0.69
CA LEU A 29 14.92 -3.01 0.16
C LEU A 29 15.05 -3.47 -1.29
N SER A 30 14.29 -4.52 -1.64
CA SER A 30 14.07 -4.96 -3.03
C SER A 30 12.57 -5.05 -3.33
N VAL A 31 12.15 -4.39 -4.41
CA VAL A 31 10.79 -4.45 -4.95
C VAL A 31 10.86 -5.08 -6.33
N GLU A 32 10.10 -6.16 -6.51
CA GLU A 32 10.10 -6.90 -7.76
C GLU A 32 9.29 -6.20 -8.85
N ARG A 33 9.54 -6.55 -10.11
CA ARG A 33 8.76 -5.97 -11.22
C ARG A 33 7.34 -6.53 -11.24
N GLY A 34 6.38 -5.68 -11.55
CA GLY A 34 4.96 -6.04 -11.69
C GLY A 34 4.22 -6.30 -10.39
N GLU A 35 4.87 -6.10 -9.22
CA GLU A 35 4.17 -6.20 -7.93
C GLU A 35 3.61 -4.86 -7.46
N VAL A 36 2.60 -4.93 -6.60
CA VAL A 36 2.12 -3.80 -5.80
C VAL A 36 2.76 -3.92 -4.42
N PHE A 37 3.68 -3.01 -4.10
CA PHE A 37 4.47 -3.04 -2.88
C PHE A 37 4.05 -1.93 -1.93
N GLY A 38 3.63 -2.30 -0.71
CA GLY A 38 3.25 -1.38 0.36
C GLY A 38 4.45 -0.96 1.21
N PHE A 39 4.57 0.33 1.49
CA PHE A 39 5.63 0.91 2.33
C PHE A 39 5.00 1.58 3.55
N LEU A 40 5.05 0.91 4.69
CA LEU A 40 4.26 1.21 5.88
C LEU A 40 5.14 1.65 7.04
N GLY A 41 4.67 2.62 7.78
CA GLY A 41 5.36 3.07 8.99
C GLY A 41 4.65 4.27 9.63
N PRO A 42 4.93 4.57 10.90
CA PRO A 42 4.34 5.71 11.58
C PRO A 42 4.79 7.04 10.97
N ASN A 43 4.16 8.12 11.40
CA ASN A 43 4.60 9.46 11.04
C ASN A 43 6.04 9.69 11.55
N GLY A 44 6.87 10.30 10.71
CA GLY A 44 8.28 10.49 11.05
C GLY A 44 9.19 9.27 10.86
N ALA A 45 8.68 8.12 10.42
CA ALA A 45 9.49 6.92 10.15
C ALA A 45 10.48 7.04 8.98
N GLY A 46 10.45 8.15 8.23
CA GLY A 46 11.35 8.38 7.09
C GLY A 46 10.74 8.07 5.72
N LYS A 47 9.45 7.71 5.63
CA LYS A 47 8.78 7.31 4.39
C LYS A 47 8.94 8.32 3.25
N THR A 48 8.48 9.55 3.46
CA THR A 48 8.55 10.62 2.46
C THR A 48 10.01 10.97 2.09
N THR A 49 10.94 10.88 3.05
CA THR A 49 12.37 11.09 2.77
C THR A 49 12.91 9.97 1.88
N SER A 50 12.54 8.73 2.13
CA SER A 50 12.91 7.58 1.31
C SER A 50 12.38 7.73 -0.12
N VAL A 51 11.09 8.06 -0.29
CA VAL A 51 10.49 8.35 -1.60
C VAL A 51 11.24 9.48 -2.32
N LYS A 52 11.55 10.58 -1.64
CA LYS A 52 12.30 11.71 -2.22
C LYS A 52 13.72 11.30 -2.64
N MET A 53 14.39 10.40 -1.91
CA MET A 53 15.69 9.86 -2.32
C MET A 53 15.56 8.98 -3.58
N LEU A 54 14.58 8.08 -3.64
CA LEU A 54 14.32 7.25 -4.83
C LEU A 54 14.04 8.09 -6.07
N LEU A 55 13.38 9.23 -5.92
CA LEU A 55 13.10 10.18 -7.00
C LEU A 55 14.24 11.14 -7.30
N ASN A 56 15.37 11.00 -6.61
CA ASN A 56 16.52 11.93 -6.71
C ASN A 56 16.18 13.40 -6.40
N LEU A 57 15.13 13.63 -5.61
CA LEU A 57 14.75 14.96 -5.11
C LEU A 57 15.54 15.35 -3.85
N VAL A 58 16.09 14.35 -3.15
CA VAL A 58 16.98 14.49 -2.00
C VAL A 58 18.13 13.52 -2.20
N PHE A 59 19.37 14.02 -2.13
CA PHE A 59 20.54 13.15 -2.24
C PHE A 59 20.76 12.36 -0.95
N PRO A 60 21.06 11.05 -1.02
CA PRO A 60 21.45 10.27 0.15
C PRO A 60 22.75 10.79 0.76
N THR A 61 22.93 10.54 2.05
CA THR A 61 24.20 10.79 2.75
C THR A 61 25.18 9.65 2.49
N SER A 62 24.69 8.43 2.38
CA SER A 62 25.45 7.22 2.01
C SER A 62 24.51 6.14 1.50
N GLY A 63 25.07 5.04 0.99
CA GLY A 63 24.34 3.93 0.39
C GLY A 63 23.99 4.18 -1.08
N GLU A 64 23.29 3.22 -1.66
CA GLU A 64 23.00 3.21 -3.10
C GLU A 64 21.52 2.91 -3.33
N ALA A 65 20.98 3.44 -4.43
CA ALA A 65 19.63 3.12 -4.88
C ALA A 65 19.59 3.04 -6.42
N TYR A 66 18.80 2.09 -6.90
CA TYR A 66 18.59 1.83 -8.31
C TYR A 66 17.10 1.72 -8.59
N LEU A 67 16.65 2.27 -9.70
CA LEU A 67 15.29 2.09 -10.22
C LEU A 67 15.36 1.39 -11.57
N LEU A 68 14.50 0.38 -11.75
CA LEU A 68 14.40 -0.41 -12.97
C LEU A 68 15.76 -0.98 -13.44
N GLY A 69 16.68 -1.22 -12.49
CA GLY A 69 18.05 -1.71 -12.75
C GLY A 69 19.04 -0.64 -13.19
N GLY A 70 18.65 0.63 -13.20
CA GLY A 70 19.51 1.76 -13.59
C GLY A 70 19.70 2.78 -12.48
N SER A 71 20.65 3.70 -12.67
CA SER A 71 20.96 4.77 -11.72
C SER A 71 19.82 5.79 -11.59
N LEU A 72 19.60 6.32 -10.39
CA LEU A 72 18.65 7.42 -10.14
C LEU A 72 18.98 8.69 -10.95
N ASN A 73 20.22 8.86 -11.36
CA ASN A 73 20.67 10.01 -12.15
C ASN A 73 20.38 9.87 -13.64
N ASP A 74 20.05 8.65 -14.12
CA ASP A 74 19.77 8.41 -15.52
C ASP A 74 18.40 8.99 -15.94
N PRO A 75 18.34 9.97 -16.86
CA PRO A 75 17.09 10.51 -17.36
C PRO A 75 16.19 9.46 -18.03
N LEU A 76 16.77 8.41 -18.65
CA LEU A 76 16.01 7.34 -19.29
C LEU A 76 15.29 6.49 -18.24
N VAL A 77 15.90 6.24 -17.09
CA VAL A 77 15.26 5.56 -15.96
C VAL A 77 14.11 6.41 -15.43
N ARG A 78 14.37 7.70 -15.18
CA ARG A 78 13.34 8.61 -14.64
C ARG A 78 12.17 8.82 -15.58
N SER A 79 12.38 8.79 -16.90
CA SER A 79 11.30 8.90 -17.87
C SER A 79 10.34 7.70 -17.84
N ARG A 80 10.69 6.60 -17.19
CA ARG A 80 9.88 5.40 -17.00
C ARG A 80 9.27 5.29 -15.61
N VAL A 81 9.40 6.34 -14.80
CA VAL A 81 8.84 6.42 -13.45
C VAL A 81 7.73 7.44 -13.41
N GLY A 82 6.57 7.04 -12.91
CA GLY A 82 5.46 7.93 -12.57
C GLY A 82 5.46 8.26 -11.09
N PHE A 83 5.06 9.48 -10.73
CA PHE A 83 5.00 9.89 -9.33
C PHE A 83 3.76 10.70 -9.02
N LEU A 84 3.05 10.27 -7.99
CA LEU A 84 1.95 11.00 -7.35
C LEU A 84 2.38 11.41 -5.95
N PRO A 85 2.72 12.67 -5.68
CA PRO A 85 3.03 13.15 -4.34
C PRO A 85 1.77 13.30 -3.48
N GLU A 86 1.93 13.22 -2.16
CA GLU A 86 0.84 13.47 -1.20
C GLU A 86 0.24 14.88 -1.35
N HIS A 87 1.11 15.87 -1.55
CA HIS A 87 0.71 17.27 -1.67
C HIS A 87 1.10 17.83 -3.04
N PHE A 88 0.11 18.15 -3.82
CA PHE A 88 0.28 18.80 -5.11
C PHE A 88 0.18 20.32 -5.02
N ARG A 89 1.06 20.99 -5.79
CA ARG A 89 0.81 22.37 -6.22
C ARG A 89 0.53 22.35 -7.71
N PHE A 90 -0.72 22.57 -8.07
CA PHE A 90 -1.13 22.67 -9.46
C PHE A 90 -1.01 24.10 -9.97
N HIS A 91 -0.86 24.22 -11.29
CA HIS A 91 -1.15 25.46 -12.00
C HIS A 91 -2.68 25.62 -12.08
N ASP A 92 -3.27 26.19 -11.06
CA ASP A 92 -4.71 26.20 -10.79
C ASP A 92 -5.54 26.95 -11.84
N TRP A 93 -4.88 27.80 -12.67
CA TRP A 93 -5.48 28.48 -13.82
C TRP A 93 -5.63 27.60 -15.08
N LEU A 94 -4.92 26.48 -15.18
CA LEU A 94 -5.03 25.53 -16.29
C LEU A 94 -6.29 24.68 -16.18
N LYS A 95 -6.85 24.30 -17.34
CA LYS A 95 -7.86 23.25 -17.42
C LYS A 95 -7.22 21.88 -17.23
N GLY A 96 -8.02 20.85 -16.86
CA GLY A 96 -7.51 19.50 -16.70
C GLY A 96 -6.80 18.96 -17.95
N THR A 97 -7.37 19.23 -19.14
CA THR A 97 -6.75 18.87 -20.43
C THR A 97 -5.45 19.63 -20.68
N GLU A 98 -5.40 20.94 -20.38
CA GLU A 98 -4.22 21.78 -20.58
C GLU A 98 -3.08 21.37 -19.65
N PHE A 99 -3.41 21.01 -18.40
CA PHE A 99 -2.45 20.49 -17.43
C PHE A 99 -1.80 19.20 -17.91
N LEU A 100 -2.59 18.23 -18.36
CA LEU A 100 -2.04 16.98 -18.89
C LEU A 100 -1.28 17.20 -20.21
N ALA A 101 -1.73 18.14 -21.08
CA ALA A 101 -1.02 18.49 -22.31
C ALA A 101 0.36 19.09 -22.03
N LEU A 102 0.47 19.99 -21.04
CA LEU A 102 1.75 20.54 -20.59
C LEU A 102 2.74 19.42 -20.18
N HIS A 103 2.27 18.44 -19.41
CA HIS A 103 3.11 17.30 -19.01
C HIS A 103 3.45 16.39 -20.19
N ALA A 104 2.53 16.19 -21.16
CA ALA A 104 2.80 15.42 -22.37
C ALA A 104 3.91 16.06 -23.22
N GLU A 105 3.95 17.40 -23.30
CA GLU A 105 5.03 18.14 -23.98
C GLU A 105 6.39 17.94 -23.29
N LEU A 106 6.42 17.93 -21.95
CA LEU A 106 7.65 17.65 -21.18
C LEU A 106 8.18 16.24 -21.46
N TYR A 107 7.29 15.27 -21.70
CA TYR A 107 7.66 13.92 -22.13
C TYR A 107 7.91 13.81 -23.64
N LYS A 108 7.85 14.90 -24.40
CA LYS A 108 8.04 14.96 -25.86
C LYS A 108 7.09 14.03 -26.63
N MET A 109 5.88 13.85 -26.13
CA MET A 109 4.85 13.05 -26.82
C MET A 109 4.36 13.76 -28.09
N SER A 110 4.12 13.01 -29.18
CA SER A 110 3.53 13.58 -30.38
C SER A 110 2.10 14.10 -30.09
N GLY A 111 1.67 15.14 -30.77
CA GLY A 111 0.38 15.79 -30.55
C GLY A 111 -0.83 14.85 -30.69
N GLN A 112 -0.77 13.85 -31.59
CA GLN A 112 -1.83 12.85 -31.74
C GLN A 112 -1.78 11.81 -30.62
N GLN A 113 -0.58 11.33 -30.27
CA GLN A 113 -0.38 10.38 -29.15
C GLN A 113 -0.80 11.01 -27.83
N ALA A 114 -0.38 12.26 -27.56
CA ALA A 114 -0.76 12.99 -26.37
C ALA A 114 -2.28 13.12 -26.23
N ARG A 115 -2.97 13.55 -27.30
CA ARG A 115 -4.45 13.69 -27.27
C ARG A 115 -5.16 12.38 -26.93
N ARG A 116 -4.76 11.27 -27.55
CA ARG A 116 -5.35 9.95 -27.24
C ARG A 116 -5.09 9.57 -25.78
N ARG A 117 -3.84 9.63 -25.36
CA ARG A 117 -3.45 9.26 -24.00
C ARG A 117 -4.14 10.10 -22.93
N ILE A 118 -4.28 11.41 -23.16
CA ILE A 118 -5.01 12.32 -22.26
C ILE A 118 -6.48 11.92 -22.14
N ALA A 119 -7.13 11.60 -23.26
CA ALA A 119 -8.53 11.16 -23.25
C ALA A 119 -8.70 9.86 -22.46
N ASP A 120 -7.85 8.86 -22.73
CA ASP A 120 -7.87 7.56 -22.04
C ASP A 120 -7.66 7.73 -20.52
N LEU A 121 -6.72 8.59 -20.13
CA LEU A 121 -6.43 8.83 -18.71
C LEU A 121 -7.54 9.61 -18.01
N LEU A 122 -8.16 10.59 -18.67
CA LEU A 122 -9.30 11.31 -18.10
C LEU A 122 -10.50 10.39 -17.89
N ASP A 123 -10.70 9.43 -18.80
CA ASP A 123 -11.72 8.38 -18.64
C ASP A 123 -11.38 7.44 -17.48
N LEU A 124 -10.15 6.92 -17.44
CA LEU A 124 -9.64 6.04 -16.39
C LEU A 124 -9.86 6.62 -14.98
N VAL A 125 -9.59 7.92 -14.82
CA VAL A 125 -9.78 8.60 -13.52
C VAL A 125 -11.16 9.25 -13.36
N SER A 126 -12.10 8.98 -14.28
CA SER A 126 -13.48 9.50 -14.27
C SER A 126 -13.54 11.04 -14.19
N LEU A 127 -12.70 11.72 -14.96
CA LEU A 127 -12.67 13.19 -15.04
C LEU A 127 -13.06 13.76 -16.40
N THR A 128 -13.43 12.92 -17.36
CA THR A 128 -13.88 13.34 -18.71
C THR A 128 -14.95 14.46 -18.66
N PRO A 129 -16.01 14.40 -17.81
CA PRO A 129 -17.03 15.47 -17.75
C PRO A 129 -16.48 16.80 -17.20
N HIS A 130 -15.33 16.79 -16.55
CA HIS A 130 -14.72 17.94 -15.90
C HIS A 130 -13.44 18.43 -16.59
N ALA A 131 -13.01 17.77 -17.65
CA ALA A 131 -11.75 18.00 -18.34
C ALA A 131 -11.52 19.46 -18.79
N GLY A 132 -12.62 20.16 -19.15
CA GLY A 132 -12.60 21.56 -19.55
C GLY A 132 -12.67 22.59 -18.42
N LYS A 133 -12.88 22.18 -17.17
CA LYS A 133 -12.86 23.08 -16.01
C LYS A 133 -11.44 23.39 -15.57
N LYS A 134 -11.23 24.57 -14.98
CA LYS A 134 -9.94 24.95 -14.38
C LYS A 134 -9.67 24.15 -13.12
N LEU A 135 -8.38 23.84 -12.84
CA LEU A 135 -8.00 23.04 -11.68
C LEU A 135 -8.40 23.69 -10.35
N ARG A 136 -8.47 25.03 -10.25
CA ARG A 136 -9.01 25.74 -9.09
C ARG A 136 -10.49 25.42 -8.78
N GLU A 137 -11.23 24.88 -9.74
CA GLU A 137 -12.63 24.49 -9.60
C GLU A 137 -12.79 23.01 -9.23
N TYR A 138 -11.66 22.28 -9.15
CA TYR A 138 -11.66 20.86 -8.80
C TYR A 138 -11.76 20.71 -7.28
N SER A 139 -12.53 19.72 -6.85
CA SER A 139 -12.49 19.27 -5.45
C SER A 139 -11.14 18.61 -5.14
N LYS A 140 -10.80 18.46 -3.85
CA LYS A 140 -9.59 17.76 -3.43
C LYS A 140 -9.48 16.37 -4.08
N GLY A 141 -10.59 15.62 -4.13
CA GLY A 141 -10.62 14.30 -4.77
C GLY A 141 -10.43 14.35 -6.29
N MET A 142 -10.92 15.40 -6.97
CA MET A 142 -10.66 15.59 -8.40
C MET A 142 -9.19 15.96 -8.66
N LEU A 143 -8.58 16.77 -7.79
CA LEU A 143 -7.14 17.09 -7.85
C LEU A 143 -6.28 15.84 -7.66
N GLN A 144 -6.63 14.99 -6.71
CA GLN A 144 -5.93 13.72 -6.51
C GLN A 144 -6.00 12.82 -7.76
N ARG A 145 -7.18 12.73 -8.37
CA ARG A 145 -7.39 11.93 -9.58
C ARG A 145 -6.67 12.47 -10.82
N ILE A 146 -6.64 13.79 -11.02
CA ILE A 146 -5.87 14.36 -12.14
C ILE A 146 -4.36 14.19 -11.91
N GLY A 147 -3.88 14.24 -10.67
CA GLY A 147 -2.50 13.93 -10.32
C GLY A 147 -2.14 12.47 -10.62
N LEU A 148 -3.05 11.54 -10.34
CA LEU A 148 -2.88 10.13 -10.72
C LEU A 148 -2.79 9.99 -12.25
N ALA A 149 -3.66 10.65 -13.01
CA ALA A 149 -3.58 10.68 -14.48
C ALA A 149 -2.24 11.23 -14.97
N GLN A 150 -1.72 12.29 -14.33
CA GLN A 150 -0.40 12.86 -14.67
C GLN A 150 0.72 11.87 -14.38
N ALA A 151 0.68 11.15 -13.25
CA ALA A 151 1.68 10.14 -12.91
C ALA A 151 1.73 8.97 -13.90
N LEU A 152 0.62 8.71 -14.60
CA LEU A 152 0.48 7.62 -15.57
C LEU A 152 0.70 8.04 -17.02
N LEU A 153 0.93 9.32 -17.29
CA LEU A 153 0.90 9.89 -18.63
C LEU A 153 1.95 9.28 -19.57
N ASN A 154 3.15 9.08 -19.07
CA ASN A 154 4.30 8.55 -19.81
C ASN A 154 4.34 7.02 -19.93
N GLN A 155 3.26 6.30 -19.57
CA GLN A 155 3.21 4.83 -19.51
C GLN A 155 4.38 4.24 -18.72
N PRO A 156 4.49 4.57 -17.43
CA PRO A 156 5.63 4.19 -16.62
C PRO A 156 5.69 2.68 -16.35
N ASP A 157 6.91 2.16 -16.16
CA ASP A 157 7.11 0.78 -15.68
C ASP A 157 7.07 0.68 -14.16
N LEU A 158 7.28 1.82 -13.48
CA LEU A 158 7.20 1.97 -12.04
C LEU A 158 6.38 3.22 -11.69
N VAL A 159 5.38 3.06 -10.84
CA VAL A 159 4.60 4.19 -10.29
C VAL A 159 4.82 4.26 -8.79
N ILE A 160 5.23 5.41 -8.30
CA ILE A 160 5.35 5.72 -6.87
C ILE A 160 4.15 6.57 -6.48
N LEU A 161 3.34 6.06 -5.56
CA LEU A 161 2.12 6.71 -5.07
C LEU A 161 2.30 7.06 -3.59
N ASP A 162 2.36 8.36 -3.28
CA ASP A 162 2.48 8.86 -1.91
C ASP A 162 1.10 9.31 -1.43
N GLU A 163 0.47 8.52 -0.55
CA GLU A 163 -0.86 8.75 0.02
C GLU A 163 -1.98 8.96 -1.04
N PRO A 164 -2.12 8.06 -2.05
CA PRO A 164 -3.00 8.29 -3.19
C PRO A 164 -4.48 8.36 -2.85
N THR A 165 -4.89 7.81 -1.71
CA THR A 165 -6.29 7.76 -1.24
C THR A 165 -6.61 8.78 -0.16
N SER A 166 -5.62 9.61 0.24
CA SER A 166 -5.80 10.63 1.27
C SER A 166 -6.85 11.66 0.87
N GLY A 167 -7.85 11.85 1.75
CA GLY A 167 -8.92 12.82 1.54
C GLY A 167 -9.92 12.46 0.44
N LEU A 168 -9.91 11.22 -0.04
CA LEU A 168 -10.94 10.70 -0.94
C LEU A 168 -12.11 10.10 -0.16
N ASP A 169 -13.30 10.24 -0.72
CA ASP A 169 -14.49 9.52 -0.32
C ASP A 169 -14.38 8.00 -0.67
N PRO A 170 -15.26 7.13 -0.18
CA PRO A 170 -15.20 5.70 -0.48
C PRO A 170 -15.23 5.37 -1.97
N VAL A 171 -15.94 6.16 -2.79
CA VAL A 171 -16.03 5.96 -4.25
C VAL A 171 -14.69 6.30 -4.90
N GLY A 172 -14.08 7.42 -4.50
CA GLY A 172 -12.75 7.82 -4.98
C GLY A 172 -11.65 6.82 -4.59
N ARG A 173 -11.70 6.27 -3.37
CA ARG A 173 -10.75 5.22 -2.94
C ARG A 173 -10.89 3.96 -3.78
N ARG A 174 -12.13 3.53 -4.06
CA ARG A 174 -12.39 2.39 -4.93
C ARG A 174 -11.81 2.59 -6.32
N LEU A 175 -12.00 3.77 -6.92
CA LEU A 175 -11.44 4.11 -8.22
C LEU A 175 -9.90 3.99 -8.22
N VAL A 176 -9.22 4.54 -7.21
CA VAL A 176 -7.75 4.42 -7.09
C VAL A 176 -7.32 2.95 -6.99
N ARG A 177 -8.02 2.13 -6.20
CA ARG A 177 -7.74 0.68 -6.12
C ARG A 177 -7.90 -0.02 -7.46
N ASP A 178 -8.96 0.32 -8.19
CA ASP A 178 -9.23 -0.29 -9.50
C ASP A 178 -8.15 0.10 -10.51
N VAL A 179 -7.67 1.36 -10.49
CA VAL A 179 -6.52 1.80 -11.29
C VAL A 179 -5.24 1.03 -10.89
N ILE A 180 -4.94 0.87 -9.60
CA ILE A 180 -3.76 0.10 -9.16
C ILE A 180 -3.84 -1.36 -9.65
N ARG A 181 -5.00 -1.98 -9.59
CA ARG A 181 -5.20 -3.36 -10.09
C ARG A 181 -4.99 -3.46 -11.60
N GLU A 182 -5.43 -2.46 -12.35
CA GLU A 182 -5.21 -2.40 -13.81
C GLU A 182 -3.72 -2.26 -14.13
N LEU A 183 -3.01 -1.34 -13.46
CA LEU A 183 -1.56 -1.18 -13.60
C LEU A 183 -0.81 -2.48 -13.33
N ARG A 184 -1.16 -3.18 -12.22
CA ARG A 184 -0.56 -4.48 -11.90
C ARG A 184 -0.81 -5.52 -12.99
N ARG A 185 -2.04 -5.61 -13.51
CA ARG A 185 -2.40 -6.54 -14.59
C ARG A 185 -1.62 -6.28 -15.86
N ASP A 186 -1.30 -5.01 -16.12
CA ASP A 186 -0.48 -4.58 -17.27
C ASP A 186 1.03 -4.75 -17.02
N GLY A 187 1.43 -5.27 -15.85
CA GLY A 187 2.82 -5.51 -15.49
C GLY A 187 3.57 -4.28 -14.95
N THR A 188 2.88 -3.17 -14.71
CA THR A 188 3.45 -1.99 -14.06
C THR A 188 3.69 -2.25 -12.58
N THR A 189 4.88 -1.94 -12.08
CA THR A 189 5.19 -1.99 -10.65
C THR A 189 4.59 -0.78 -9.94
N VAL A 190 3.94 -1.01 -8.81
CA VAL A 190 3.39 0.07 -7.98
C VAL A 190 4.05 0.07 -6.61
N PHE A 191 4.68 1.17 -6.24
CA PHE A 191 5.19 1.42 -4.89
C PHE A 191 4.22 2.36 -4.16
N LEU A 192 3.51 1.81 -3.18
CA LEU A 192 2.44 2.48 -2.46
C LEU A 192 2.89 2.87 -1.05
N ASN A 193 3.09 4.17 -0.80
CA ASN A 193 3.19 4.70 0.54
C ASN A 193 1.81 5.09 1.05
N SER A 194 1.32 4.44 2.10
CA SER A 194 0.01 4.76 2.68
C SER A 194 0.01 4.53 4.20
N HIS A 195 -0.75 5.34 4.91
CA HIS A 195 -1.08 5.12 6.32
C HIS A 195 -2.43 4.40 6.50
N LEU A 196 -3.21 4.23 5.43
CA LEU A 196 -4.48 3.51 5.45
C LEU A 196 -4.23 2.01 5.25
N LEU A 197 -4.02 1.29 6.34
CA LEU A 197 -3.65 -0.12 6.34
C LEU A 197 -4.69 -1.00 5.64
N SER A 198 -5.98 -0.69 5.76
CA SER A 198 -7.06 -1.38 5.06
C SER A 198 -6.97 -1.27 3.53
N GLU A 199 -6.45 -0.16 2.98
CA GLU A 199 -6.25 -0.01 1.54
C GLU A 199 -5.05 -0.85 1.07
N VAL A 200 -3.99 -0.89 1.88
CA VAL A 200 -2.80 -1.71 1.61
C VAL A 200 -3.15 -3.20 1.64
N GLU A 201 -3.94 -3.63 2.62
CA GLU A 201 -4.39 -5.02 2.78
C GLU A 201 -5.16 -5.54 1.55
N ILE A 202 -5.89 -4.68 0.86
CA ILE A 202 -6.69 -5.04 -0.32
C ILE A 202 -5.88 -4.98 -1.63
N THR A 203 -4.80 -4.17 -1.67
CA THR A 203 -4.15 -3.84 -2.94
C THR A 203 -2.73 -4.38 -3.09
N CYS A 204 -1.99 -4.59 -1.99
CA CYS A 204 -0.59 -4.93 -2.06
C CYS A 204 -0.32 -6.43 -2.10
N ASP A 205 0.76 -6.84 -2.77
CA ASP A 205 1.28 -8.21 -2.76
C ASP A 205 2.24 -8.45 -1.59
N ARG A 206 3.12 -7.46 -1.36
CA ARG A 206 4.13 -7.46 -0.29
C ARG A 206 4.14 -6.12 0.40
N VAL A 207 4.58 -6.11 1.65
CA VAL A 207 4.69 -4.90 2.45
C VAL A 207 6.02 -4.85 3.19
N ALA A 208 6.57 -3.64 3.33
CA ALA A 208 7.67 -3.34 4.24
C ALA A 208 7.18 -2.47 5.39
N PHE A 209 7.51 -2.87 6.61
CA PHE A 209 7.31 -2.07 7.81
C PHE A 209 8.58 -1.29 8.11
N ILE A 210 8.46 0.03 8.26
CA ILE A 210 9.60 0.88 8.62
C ILE A 210 9.35 1.61 9.94
N LYS A 211 10.41 1.77 10.72
CA LYS A 211 10.43 2.53 11.96
C LYS A 211 11.80 3.18 12.12
N HIS A 212 11.83 4.44 12.54
CA HIS A 212 13.08 5.20 12.75
C HIS A 212 14.06 5.15 11.55
N GLY A 213 13.52 5.18 10.33
CA GLY A 213 14.32 5.16 9.11
C GLY A 213 14.97 3.82 8.78
N GLN A 214 14.48 2.73 9.35
CA GLN A 214 14.97 1.37 9.10
C GLN A 214 13.83 0.45 8.69
N VAL A 215 14.13 -0.51 7.81
CA VAL A 215 13.21 -1.60 7.47
C VAL A 215 13.22 -2.61 8.61
N ILE A 216 12.08 -2.79 9.27
CA ILE A 216 11.91 -3.76 10.36
C ILE A 216 11.56 -5.15 9.83
N ARG A 217 10.68 -5.19 8.83
CA ARG A 217 10.20 -6.45 8.24
C ARG A 217 9.71 -6.22 6.82
N VAL A 218 9.99 -7.18 5.95
CA VAL A 218 9.36 -7.29 4.62
C VAL A 218 8.67 -8.65 4.55
N SER A 219 7.40 -8.68 4.13
CA SER A 219 6.64 -9.93 4.05
C SER A 219 5.64 -9.89 2.89
N PRO A 220 5.34 -11.03 2.26
CA PRO A 220 4.15 -11.17 1.46
C PRO A 220 2.92 -10.88 2.32
N LEU A 221 1.96 -10.14 1.79
CA LEU A 221 0.75 -9.79 2.54
C LEU A 221 -0.06 -11.04 2.88
N GLN A 222 -0.16 -11.96 1.94
CA GLN A 222 -0.86 -13.23 2.13
C GLN A 222 -0.32 -14.01 3.33
N SER A 223 1.01 -14.11 3.48
CA SER A 223 1.63 -14.82 4.60
C SER A 223 1.44 -14.12 5.97
N LEU A 224 1.12 -12.83 5.96
CA LEU A 224 0.78 -12.07 7.19
C LEU A 224 -0.66 -12.34 7.63
N VAL A 225 -1.56 -12.57 6.66
CA VAL A 225 -3.00 -12.78 6.88
C VAL A 225 -3.33 -14.28 7.05
N GLU A 226 -2.55 -15.19 6.45
CA GLU A 226 -2.68 -16.65 6.56
C GLU A 226 -2.08 -17.24 7.85
N GLY A 227 -1.64 -16.40 8.79
CA GLY A 227 -1.17 -16.81 10.10
C GLY A 227 -2.27 -17.39 10.98
N GLU A 228 -2.01 -17.45 12.29
CA GLU A 228 -2.94 -17.92 13.30
C GLU A 228 -4.32 -17.27 13.14
N LEU A 229 -5.35 -18.09 13.03
CA LEU A 229 -6.73 -17.65 12.89
C LEU A 229 -7.31 -17.39 14.27
N SER A 230 -7.58 -16.14 14.61
CA SER A 230 -8.38 -15.82 15.79
C SER A 230 -9.83 -16.14 15.51
N VAL A 231 -10.50 -16.83 16.43
CA VAL A 231 -11.92 -17.18 16.27
C VAL A 231 -12.67 -16.74 17.51
N GLU A 232 -13.64 -15.87 17.34
CA GLU A 232 -14.59 -15.52 18.39
C GLU A 232 -15.82 -16.44 18.30
N VAL A 233 -16.08 -17.17 19.39
CA VAL A 233 -17.28 -17.99 19.54
C VAL A 233 -18.17 -17.37 20.60
N ARG A 234 -19.40 -17.03 20.25
CA ARG A 234 -20.44 -16.69 21.23
C ARG A 234 -21.33 -17.88 21.48
N ALA A 235 -21.32 -18.38 22.75
CA ALA A 235 -22.01 -19.59 23.11
C ALA A 235 -22.55 -19.55 24.55
N ARG A 236 -23.57 -20.38 24.81
CA ARG A 236 -24.13 -20.63 26.17
C ARG A 236 -23.97 -22.07 26.58
N ASN A 237 -24.21 -22.36 27.86
CA ASN A 237 -24.05 -23.67 28.45
C ASN A 237 -22.61 -24.19 28.39
N LEU A 238 -21.64 -23.28 28.52
CA LEU A 238 -20.21 -23.58 28.54
C LEU A 238 -19.80 -24.19 29.88
N ARG A 239 -19.35 -25.45 29.85
CA ARG A 239 -18.75 -26.11 30.99
C ARG A 239 -17.22 -26.02 30.90
N PRO A 240 -16.52 -25.91 32.04
CA PRO A 240 -15.03 -25.79 32.06
C PRO A 240 -14.33 -26.90 31.25
N GLU A 241 -14.85 -28.13 31.33
CA GLU A 241 -14.28 -29.29 30.64
C GLU A 241 -14.39 -29.16 29.12
N VAL A 242 -15.48 -28.54 28.62
CA VAL A 242 -15.68 -28.27 27.18
C VAL A 242 -14.70 -27.22 26.70
N VAL A 243 -14.52 -26.14 27.48
CA VAL A 243 -13.55 -25.08 27.15
C VAL A 243 -12.12 -25.63 27.12
N GLN A 244 -11.76 -26.48 28.10
CA GLN A 244 -10.46 -27.14 28.12
C GLN A 244 -10.26 -28.09 26.93
N GLY A 245 -11.33 -28.78 26.47
CA GLY A 245 -11.26 -29.67 25.32
C GLY A 245 -10.95 -28.97 24.00
N LEU A 246 -11.19 -27.66 23.88
CA LEU A 246 -10.85 -26.85 22.70
C LEU A 246 -9.34 -26.70 22.49
N SER A 247 -8.52 -26.94 23.50
CA SER A 247 -7.05 -26.94 23.39
C SER A 247 -6.49 -27.99 22.42
N ARG A 248 -7.33 -28.90 21.90
CA ARG A 248 -6.95 -29.88 20.86
C ARG A 248 -6.72 -29.22 19.50
N TRP A 249 -7.40 -28.10 19.25
CA TRP A 249 -7.37 -27.37 17.97
C TRP A 249 -6.81 -25.95 18.12
N SER A 250 -6.71 -25.46 19.36
CA SER A 250 -6.35 -24.07 19.64
C SER A 250 -5.09 -23.99 20.51
N ARG A 251 -4.16 -23.11 20.10
CA ARG A 251 -2.97 -22.78 20.89
C ARG A 251 -3.28 -21.94 22.12
N SER A 252 -4.35 -21.16 22.05
CA SER A 252 -4.84 -20.38 23.18
C SER A 252 -6.36 -20.36 23.23
N VAL A 253 -6.93 -20.53 24.43
CA VAL A 253 -8.36 -20.47 24.69
C VAL A 253 -8.58 -19.47 25.80
N ARG A 254 -9.37 -18.43 25.55
CA ARG A 254 -9.77 -17.45 26.57
C ARG A 254 -11.28 -17.43 26.64
N LEU A 255 -11.82 -17.54 27.85
CA LEU A 255 -13.24 -17.46 28.12
C LEU A 255 -13.54 -16.13 28.83
N ASP A 256 -14.50 -15.38 28.29
CA ASP A 256 -15.04 -14.17 28.90
C ASP A 256 -16.58 -14.20 28.80
N GLY A 257 -17.22 -14.65 29.87
CA GLY A 257 -18.67 -14.83 29.91
C GLY A 257 -19.20 -15.83 28.88
N GLU A 258 -19.99 -15.35 27.91
CA GLU A 258 -20.53 -16.13 26.80
C GLU A 258 -19.59 -16.15 25.56
N HIS A 259 -18.43 -15.49 25.64
CA HIS A 259 -17.46 -15.36 24.53
C HIS A 259 -16.23 -16.20 24.76
N ILE A 260 -15.86 -16.99 23.76
CA ILE A 260 -14.61 -17.76 23.74
C ILE A 260 -13.75 -17.19 22.61
N ALA A 261 -12.55 -16.75 22.92
CA ALA A 261 -11.53 -16.44 21.93
C ALA A 261 -10.58 -17.62 21.76
N LEU A 262 -10.42 -18.09 20.52
CA LEU A 262 -9.58 -19.22 20.13
C LEU A 262 -8.51 -18.76 19.15
N THR A 263 -7.30 -19.33 19.23
CA THR A 263 -6.26 -19.18 18.21
C THR A 263 -6.05 -20.51 17.52
N LEU A 264 -6.57 -20.68 16.31
CA LEU A 264 -6.47 -21.89 15.49
C LEU A 264 -5.29 -21.82 14.53
N GLU A 265 -4.78 -22.96 14.07
CA GLU A 265 -3.72 -23.00 13.05
C GLU A 265 -4.24 -22.71 11.62
N GLY A 266 -5.53 -22.87 11.39
CA GLY A 266 -6.14 -22.58 10.10
C GLY A 266 -7.65 -22.78 10.05
N GLU A 267 -8.27 -22.41 8.93
CA GLU A 267 -9.72 -22.54 8.72
C GLU A 267 -10.21 -24.00 8.73
N ALA A 268 -9.33 -24.95 8.43
CA ALA A 268 -9.66 -26.39 8.42
C ALA A 268 -10.13 -26.91 9.79
N ASP A 269 -9.77 -26.25 10.88
CA ASP A 269 -10.16 -26.63 12.25
C ASP A 269 -11.53 -26.09 12.65
N LEU A 270 -12.05 -25.05 11.97
CA LEU A 270 -13.35 -24.43 12.30
C LEU A 270 -14.52 -25.43 12.33
N PRO A 271 -14.71 -26.29 11.31
CA PRO A 271 -15.80 -27.27 11.32
C PRO A 271 -15.68 -28.27 12.47
N GLN A 272 -14.45 -28.61 12.89
CA GLN A 272 -14.19 -29.56 14.00
C GLN A 272 -14.51 -28.90 15.34
N VAL A 273 -14.09 -27.66 15.54
CA VAL A 273 -14.43 -26.87 16.73
C VAL A 273 -15.95 -26.72 16.86
N ASN A 274 -16.64 -26.34 15.78
CA ASN A 274 -18.10 -26.20 15.80
C ASN A 274 -18.81 -27.52 16.14
N ARG A 275 -18.42 -28.61 15.48
CA ARG A 275 -18.99 -29.95 15.75
C ARG A 275 -18.78 -30.36 17.20
N TYR A 276 -17.57 -30.18 17.72
CA TYR A 276 -17.26 -30.51 19.11
C TYR A 276 -18.15 -29.74 20.09
N LEU A 277 -18.31 -28.43 19.91
CA LEU A 277 -19.14 -27.61 20.79
C LEU A 277 -20.60 -28.10 20.78
N VAL A 278 -21.15 -28.37 19.61
CA VAL A 278 -22.54 -28.86 19.45
C VAL A 278 -22.73 -30.26 20.06
N GLU A 279 -21.78 -31.18 19.85
CA GLU A 279 -21.80 -32.52 20.44
C GLU A 279 -21.71 -32.52 21.97
N GLN A 280 -21.04 -31.48 22.56
CA GLN A 280 -20.97 -31.28 24.00
C GLN A 280 -22.21 -30.55 24.59
N GLY A 281 -23.23 -30.29 23.77
CA GLY A 281 -24.47 -29.64 24.20
C GLY A 281 -24.33 -28.13 24.43
N VAL A 282 -23.39 -27.50 23.80
CA VAL A 282 -23.18 -26.05 23.81
C VAL A 282 -24.09 -25.39 22.77
N ASP A 283 -24.80 -24.34 23.16
CA ASP A 283 -25.60 -23.52 22.26
C ASP A 283 -24.70 -22.48 21.57
N VAL A 284 -24.32 -22.73 20.33
CA VAL A 284 -23.46 -21.82 19.56
C VAL A 284 -24.31 -20.78 18.80
N PHE A 285 -24.19 -19.49 19.15
CA PHE A 285 -24.92 -18.39 18.52
C PHE A 285 -24.12 -17.73 17.40
N ALA A 286 -22.79 -17.73 17.49
CA ALA A 286 -21.90 -17.21 16.47
C ALA A 286 -20.54 -17.90 16.56
N LEU A 287 -19.94 -18.16 15.42
CA LEU A 287 -18.56 -18.57 15.26
C LEU A 287 -17.97 -17.70 14.15
N ARG A 288 -17.14 -16.75 14.55
CA ARG A 288 -16.57 -15.71 13.67
C ARG A 288 -15.08 -15.90 13.60
N PRO A 289 -14.55 -16.30 12.45
CA PRO A 289 -13.13 -16.22 12.23
C PRO A 289 -12.73 -14.73 12.07
N GLU A 290 -11.88 -14.28 12.94
CA GLU A 290 -11.25 -12.96 12.87
C GLU A 290 -9.81 -13.18 12.42
N ARG A 291 -9.50 -12.78 11.20
CA ARG A 291 -8.11 -12.69 10.76
C ARG A 291 -7.47 -11.52 11.46
N ILE A 292 -6.25 -11.70 11.94
CA ILE A 292 -5.45 -10.59 12.46
C ILE A 292 -5.38 -9.54 11.35
N SER A 293 -5.92 -8.35 11.60
CA SER A 293 -5.88 -7.27 10.62
C SER A 293 -4.43 -6.79 10.43
N LEU A 294 -4.15 -6.21 9.25
CA LEU A 294 -2.85 -5.57 9.04
C LEU A 294 -2.59 -4.45 10.06
N GLU A 295 -3.66 -3.87 10.64
CA GLU A 295 -3.58 -2.85 11.69
C GLU A 295 -3.06 -3.43 13.00
N ASP A 296 -3.59 -4.59 13.43
CA ASP A 296 -3.11 -5.27 14.64
C ASP A 296 -1.66 -5.71 14.48
N LEU A 297 -1.31 -6.25 13.32
CA LEU A 297 0.06 -6.62 12.99
C LEU A 297 1.00 -5.42 12.97
N PHE A 298 0.53 -4.29 12.42
CA PHE A 298 1.29 -3.05 12.42
C PHE A 298 1.61 -2.59 13.84
N ILE A 299 0.61 -2.62 14.73
CA ILE A 299 0.79 -2.27 16.14
C ILE A 299 1.78 -3.24 16.83
N GLN A 300 1.69 -4.53 16.55
CA GLN A 300 2.61 -5.53 17.10
C GLN A 300 4.06 -5.34 16.64
N ILE A 301 4.28 -5.06 15.36
CA ILE A 301 5.61 -4.93 14.74
C ILE A 301 6.23 -3.57 15.08
N VAL A 302 5.46 -2.51 14.98
CA VAL A 302 5.93 -1.13 15.15
C VAL A 302 5.87 -0.69 16.61
N GLY A 303 4.98 -1.28 17.41
CA GLY A 303 4.71 -0.93 18.82
C GLY A 303 3.72 0.22 18.92
N THR A 304 3.16 0.37 20.14
CA THR A 304 2.24 1.46 20.48
C THR A 304 2.93 2.83 20.61
N ASP A 305 4.26 2.88 20.65
CA ASP A 305 5.07 4.09 20.74
C ASP A 305 5.19 4.81 19.39
N GLY A 306 4.09 4.82 18.64
CA GLY A 306 4.01 5.42 17.30
C GLY A 306 4.29 6.92 17.30
N GLY A 307 5.53 7.32 17.66
CA GLY A 307 6.11 8.63 17.37
C GLY A 307 5.20 9.81 17.71
N LEU A 308 4.90 10.03 19.01
CA LEU A 308 4.49 11.33 19.51
C LEU A 308 5.72 12.18 19.77
#